data_577da711d3f82daea6973d757b811c2a
#
_entry.id   577da711d3f82daea6973d757b811c2a
#
_cell.length_a   1.000
_cell.length_b   1.000
_cell.length_c   1.000
_cell.angle_alpha   90.00
_cell.angle_beta   90.00
_cell.angle_gamma   90.00
#
_symmetry.space_group_name_H-M   'P 1'
#
loop_
_entity.id
_entity.type
_entity.pdbx_description
1 polymer ?
#
loop_
_entity_poly.entity_id
_entity_poly.type
_entity_poly.pdbx_seq_one_letter_code
_entity_poly.pdbx_strand_id
1 'polypeptide(L)'
;MRWIDYVAKVVERYPDDPAVICHGEQLTYAQLWEAVGKEALRLRDIEHIQEGQYYVQTCTQDIAYVIRFLALHLIGARCDILYTTGSTGKPKAVLLSDEGMIANGENLINAMGFHHGLTFVICGPLDHFGPWSKMLPVFMTGGTLHILGGLKDMDALFDALRPSTFSNVEAKTATFLVPSAIRMLLQFSRERLAKLADCIEFIETGAAPMATSDMQQLREVLPNTRLYNTYASTETGIVCTYPYHLTQSILQGCVGPTMKHSEVSIGPDGEICVSGPMLMAGYLNEDADGHFQLEPVGKSFQTSDLGYLDAEGRLFLTGRSSEFINIGGLKLSPVEVEDAAMGFAGILDCLCIPVSHPVMGQVPKLLVVLQEGFSLNKKEIARYLKEKLTETWKVPIIYELVEEIRKMPNGKKNRKSYIK
;
A
#
# COMPACT_ATOMS: atom_id res chain seq x y z
N MET A 1 10.09 24.63 -6.02
CA MET A 1 8.64 24.71 -5.77
C MET A 1 8.33 23.68 -4.71
N ARG A 2 7.67 24.05 -3.63
CA ARG A 2 7.27 23.12 -2.58
C ARG A 2 5.99 22.38 -3.00
N TRP A 3 5.73 21.23 -2.40
CA TRP A 3 4.50 20.47 -2.68
C TRP A 3 3.23 21.31 -2.42
N ILE A 4 3.20 22.09 -1.33
CA ILE A 4 2.06 22.96 -0.98
C ILE A 4 1.75 24.02 -2.05
N ASP A 5 2.71 24.40 -2.87
CA ASP A 5 2.51 25.37 -3.95
C ASP A 5 1.62 24.80 -5.08
N TYR A 6 1.59 23.46 -5.25
CA TYR A 6 0.63 22.79 -6.16
C TYR A 6 -0.77 22.90 -5.59
N VAL A 7 -0.94 22.67 -4.27
CA VAL A 7 -2.23 22.78 -3.60
C VAL A 7 -2.79 24.20 -3.72
N ALA A 8 -1.96 25.23 -3.51
CA ALA A 8 -2.35 26.62 -3.66
C ALA A 8 -2.89 26.92 -5.07
N LYS A 9 -2.23 26.42 -6.13
CA LYS A 9 -2.71 26.58 -7.51
C LYS A 9 -4.04 25.87 -7.77
N VAL A 10 -4.27 24.72 -7.13
CA VAL A 10 -5.54 24.01 -7.23
C VAL A 10 -6.65 24.80 -6.56
N VAL A 11 -6.39 25.38 -5.39
CA VAL A 11 -7.34 26.28 -4.69
C VAL A 11 -7.74 27.46 -5.56
N GLU A 12 -6.78 28.09 -6.23
CA GLU A 12 -7.05 29.21 -7.16
C GLU A 12 -7.91 28.79 -8.35
N ARG A 13 -7.69 27.57 -8.84
CA ARG A 13 -8.35 27.08 -10.07
C ARG A 13 -9.73 26.49 -9.81
N TYR A 14 -9.94 25.84 -8.65
CA TYR A 14 -11.13 25.06 -8.31
C TYR A 14 -11.67 25.38 -6.90
N PRO A 15 -11.90 26.67 -6.55
CA PRO A 15 -12.22 27.06 -5.16
C PRO A 15 -13.50 26.45 -4.62
N ASP A 16 -14.51 26.23 -5.49
CA ASP A 16 -15.83 25.78 -5.09
C ASP A 16 -16.01 24.27 -5.16
N ASP A 17 -15.00 23.54 -5.67
CA ASP A 17 -15.07 22.10 -5.79
C ASP A 17 -14.78 21.39 -4.46
N PRO A 18 -15.37 20.20 -4.24
CA PRO A 18 -15.10 19.41 -3.05
C PRO A 18 -13.61 19.04 -2.96
N ALA A 19 -12.99 19.36 -1.83
CA ALA A 19 -11.59 19.02 -1.55
C ALA A 19 -11.47 17.79 -0.64
N VAL A 20 -12.28 17.77 0.44
CA VAL A 20 -12.24 16.68 1.44
C VAL A 20 -13.63 16.38 1.96
N ILE A 21 -13.92 15.09 2.14
CA ILE A 21 -15.16 14.56 2.72
C ILE A 21 -14.78 13.59 3.85
N CYS A 22 -15.40 13.73 5.02
CA CYS A 22 -15.22 12.80 6.13
C CYS A 22 -16.43 12.83 7.06
N HIS A 23 -16.98 11.68 7.44
CA HIS A 23 -18.11 11.55 8.37
C HIS A 23 -19.33 12.44 8.03
N GLY A 24 -19.61 12.62 6.75
CA GLY A 24 -20.70 13.46 6.26
C GLY A 24 -20.41 14.96 6.24
N GLU A 25 -19.28 15.41 6.78
CA GLU A 25 -18.76 16.76 6.59
C GLU A 25 -18.02 16.87 5.27
N GLN A 26 -18.18 18.00 4.57
CA GLN A 26 -17.49 18.29 3.32
C GLN A 26 -16.95 19.72 3.35
N LEU A 27 -15.72 19.90 2.90
CA LEU A 27 -15.13 21.22 2.63
C LEU A 27 -14.80 21.37 1.17
N THR A 28 -15.07 22.55 0.60
CA THR A 28 -14.56 22.95 -0.71
C THR A 28 -13.08 23.33 -0.58
N TYR A 29 -12.38 23.46 -1.72
CA TYR A 29 -10.98 23.92 -1.72
C TYR A 29 -10.80 25.30 -1.08
N ALA A 30 -11.72 26.25 -1.29
CA ALA A 30 -11.71 27.55 -0.64
C ALA A 30 -11.88 27.46 0.88
N GLN A 31 -12.86 26.65 1.34
CA GLN A 31 -13.11 26.44 2.77
C GLN A 31 -11.94 25.72 3.46
N LEU A 32 -11.40 24.69 2.81
CA LEU A 32 -10.21 23.98 3.28
C LEU A 32 -9.04 24.95 3.43
N TRP A 33 -8.78 25.79 2.41
CA TRP A 33 -7.64 26.72 2.44
C TRP A 33 -7.79 27.83 3.49
N GLU A 34 -9.00 28.31 3.72
CA GLU A 34 -9.30 29.24 4.83
C GLU A 34 -8.99 28.59 6.19
N ALA A 35 -9.43 27.35 6.39
CA ALA A 35 -9.17 26.59 7.62
C ALA A 35 -7.66 26.33 7.81
N VAL A 36 -6.95 25.98 6.72
CA VAL A 36 -5.49 25.81 6.70
C VAL A 36 -4.77 27.09 7.11
N GLY A 37 -5.19 28.24 6.59
CA GLY A 37 -4.62 29.53 6.95
C GLY A 37 -4.78 29.87 8.43
N LYS A 38 -5.98 29.62 8.99
CA LYS A 38 -6.25 29.81 10.44
C LYS A 38 -5.40 28.90 11.31
N GLU A 39 -5.28 27.62 10.93
CA GLU A 39 -4.46 26.65 11.66
C GLU A 39 -2.96 26.97 11.54
N ALA A 40 -2.47 27.43 10.38
CA ALA A 40 -1.10 27.88 10.21
C ALA A 40 -0.72 29.04 11.15
N LEU A 41 -1.62 30.02 11.28
CA LEU A 41 -1.45 31.11 12.26
C LEU A 41 -1.42 30.57 13.68
N ARG A 42 -2.30 29.66 14.04
CA ARG A 42 -2.35 29.06 15.37
C ARG A 42 -1.07 28.26 15.67
N LEU A 43 -0.59 27.46 14.75
CA LEU A 43 0.66 26.70 14.90
C LEU A 43 1.87 27.62 15.08
N ARG A 44 1.95 28.71 14.31
CA ARG A 44 3.05 29.67 14.39
C ARG A 44 2.99 30.53 15.67
N ASP A 45 1.83 31.10 15.99
CA ASP A 45 1.70 32.17 17.01
C ASP A 45 1.43 31.59 18.42
N ILE A 46 0.83 30.40 18.52
CA ILE A 46 0.48 29.75 19.79
C ILE A 46 1.39 28.55 20.10
N GLU A 47 1.59 27.66 19.16
CA GLU A 47 2.48 26.50 19.34
C GLU A 47 3.95 26.83 19.03
N HIS A 48 4.23 28.02 18.47
CA HIS A 48 5.58 28.53 18.14
C HIS A 48 6.36 27.62 17.18
N ILE A 49 5.66 26.91 16.28
CA ILE A 49 6.27 26.07 15.27
C ILE A 49 6.98 26.93 14.22
N GLN A 50 8.24 26.62 13.95
CA GLN A 50 9.10 27.37 13.02
C GLN A 50 9.32 26.64 11.71
N GLU A 51 9.68 27.39 10.66
CA GLU A 51 10.13 26.82 9.41
C GLU A 51 11.35 25.91 9.63
N GLY A 52 11.33 24.72 8.98
CA GLY A 52 12.38 23.71 9.09
C GLY A 52 12.36 22.87 10.36
N GLN A 53 11.49 23.18 11.33
CA GLN A 53 11.33 22.39 12.55
C GLN A 53 10.68 21.04 12.25
N TYR A 54 11.19 19.96 12.85
CA TYR A 54 10.56 18.65 12.78
C TYR A 54 9.29 18.62 13.64
N TYR A 55 8.22 18.11 13.06
CA TYR A 55 6.93 18.00 13.75
C TYR A 55 6.27 16.65 13.44
N VAL A 56 6.09 15.83 14.47
CA VAL A 56 5.38 14.55 14.36
C VAL A 56 3.90 14.80 14.61
N GLN A 57 3.10 14.66 13.56
CA GLN A 57 1.65 14.82 13.64
C GLN A 57 0.98 13.51 14.07
N THR A 58 0.10 13.57 15.07
CA THR A 58 -0.78 12.45 15.41
C THR A 58 -1.87 12.31 14.35
N CYS A 59 -2.02 11.11 13.80
CA CYS A 59 -3.06 10.81 12.82
C CYS A 59 -4.41 10.61 13.51
N THR A 60 -5.40 11.46 13.18
CA THR A 60 -6.78 11.37 13.69
C THR A 60 -7.77 10.85 12.66
N GLN A 61 -7.34 10.51 11.45
CA GLN A 61 -8.17 9.97 10.38
C GLN A 61 -9.42 10.82 10.06
N ASP A 62 -9.28 12.15 10.04
CA ASP A 62 -10.36 13.12 9.88
C ASP A 62 -9.91 14.37 9.09
N ILE A 63 -10.84 15.31 8.89
CA ILE A 63 -10.57 16.59 8.20
C ILE A 63 -9.54 17.44 8.99
N ALA A 64 -9.56 17.39 10.32
CA ALA A 64 -8.63 18.17 11.15
C ALA A 64 -7.17 17.72 10.91
N TYR A 65 -6.94 16.41 10.69
CA TYR A 65 -5.63 15.91 10.29
C TYR A 65 -5.16 16.54 8.97
N VAL A 66 -6.02 16.60 7.97
CA VAL A 66 -5.70 17.17 6.65
C VAL A 66 -5.42 18.67 6.76
N ILE A 67 -6.26 19.41 7.50
CA ILE A 67 -6.06 20.85 7.72
C ILE A 67 -4.70 21.10 8.38
N ARG A 68 -4.37 20.39 9.45
CA ARG A 68 -3.10 20.53 10.15
C ARG A 68 -1.92 20.14 9.30
N PHE A 69 -2.03 19.07 8.54
CA PHE A 69 -1.01 18.60 7.58
C PHE A 69 -0.67 19.70 6.56
N LEU A 70 -1.68 20.27 5.90
CA LEU A 70 -1.50 21.36 4.95
C LEU A 70 -0.96 22.65 5.62
N ALA A 71 -1.40 22.95 6.84
CA ALA A 71 -0.95 24.11 7.60
C ALA A 71 0.54 24.01 7.98
N LEU A 72 1.00 22.83 8.37
CA LEU A 72 2.42 22.56 8.65
C LEU A 72 3.28 22.77 7.39
N HIS A 73 2.81 22.32 6.23
CA HIS A 73 3.48 22.61 4.96
C HIS A 73 3.48 24.10 4.62
N LEU A 74 2.38 24.79 4.89
CA LEU A 74 2.26 26.23 4.60
C LEU A 74 3.30 27.05 5.39
N ILE A 75 3.54 26.70 6.66
CA ILE A 75 4.58 27.35 7.50
C ILE A 75 5.99 26.81 7.26
N GLY A 76 6.15 25.75 6.47
CA GLY A 76 7.45 25.16 6.13
C GLY A 76 8.04 24.24 7.19
N ALA A 77 7.22 23.67 8.09
CA ALA A 77 7.65 22.65 9.02
C ALA A 77 8.00 21.33 8.29
N ARG A 78 8.89 20.51 8.87
CA ARG A 78 9.24 19.17 8.38
C ARG A 78 8.34 18.15 9.06
N CYS A 79 7.18 17.89 8.48
CA CYS A 79 6.10 17.08 9.09
C CYS A 79 5.82 15.74 8.41
N ASP A 80 6.47 15.43 7.28
CA ASP A 80 6.27 14.21 6.51
C ASP A 80 7.03 13.03 7.14
N ILE A 81 6.71 12.77 8.41
CA ILE A 81 7.36 11.77 9.24
C ILE A 81 6.40 10.59 9.43
N LEU A 82 6.76 9.46 8.83
CA LEU A 82 5.98 8.22 8.93
C LEU A 82 6.79 7.15 9.67
N TYR A 83 6.13 6.42 10.56
CA TYR A 83 6.77 5.34 11.30
C TYR A 83 6.60 4.01 10.57
N THR A 84 7.72 3.27 10.41
CA THR A 84 7.71 1.93 9.85
C THR A 84 8.00 0.89 10.92
N THR A 85 7.36 -0.28 10.81
CA THR A 85 7.71 -1.43 11.66
C THR A 85 8.99 -2.06 11.12
N GLY A 86 10.15 -1.57 11.59
CA GLY A 86 11.45 -2.09 11.19
C GLY A 86 11.60 -3.60 11.42
N SER A 87 12.49 -4.23 10.65
CA SER A 87 12.85 -5.66 10.83
C SER A 87 13.39 -5.96 12.24
N THR A 88 13.93 -4.97 12.93
CA THR A 88 14.45 -5.04 14.30
C THR A 88 13.40 -4.96 15.40
N GLY A 89 12.11 -4.74 15.04
CA GLY A 89 10.99 -4.65 15.99
C GLY A 89 10.76 -3.26 16.60
N LYS A 90 11.69 -2.32 16.46
CA LYS A 90 11.47 -0.92 16.84
C LYS A 90 11.00 -0.12 15.63
N PRO A 91 9.96 0.72 15.76
CA PRO A 91 9.55 1.63 14.69
C PRO A 91 10.69 2.57 14.31
N LYS A 92 10.87 2.79 13.01
CA LYS A 92 11.80 3.80 12.49
C LYS A 92 11.01 4.97 11.96
N ALA A 93 11.39 6.18 12.33
CA ALA A 93 10.83 7.40 11.78
C ALA A 93 11.49 7.68 10.42
N VAL A 94 10.69 7.75 9.38
CA VAL A 94 11.10 8.04 7.98
C VAL A 94 10.66 9.44 7.65
N LEU A 95 11.59 10.29 7.21
CA LEU A 95 11.29 11.64 6.71
C LEU A 95 11.21 11.61 5.19
N LEU A 96 10.14 12.17 4.65
CA LEU A 96 10.02 12.50 3.22
C LEU A 96 10.37 13.97 2.99
N SER A 97 10.85 14.28 1.80
CA SER A 97 11.12 15.66 1.36
C SER A 97 10.02 16.16 0.42
N ASP A 98 9.90 17.48 0.26
CA ASP A 98 9.03 18.08 -0.77
C ASP A 98 9.30 17.49 -2.17
N GLU A 99 10.58 17.32 -2.54
CA GLU A 99 10.96 16.70 -3.80
C GLU A 99 10.44 15.27 -3.90
N GLY A 100 10.61 14.47 -2.81
CA GLY A 100 10.10 13.10 -2.72
C GLY A 100 8.59 13.04 -2.80
N MET A 101 7.88 13.96 -2.15
CA MET A 101 6.42 14.04 -2.21
C MET A 101 5.93 14.36 -3.62
N ILE A 102 6.53 15.35 -4.29
CA ILE A 102 6.19 15.72 -5.66
C ILE A 102 6.44 14.53 -6.60
N ALA A 103 7.60 13.88 -6.50
CA ALA A 103 7.95 12.75 -7.34
C ALA A 103 6.98 11.55 -7.14
N ASN A 104 6.60 11.25 -5.89
CA ASN A 104 5.61 10.22 -5.57
C ASN A 104 4.22 10.59 -6.14
N GLY A 105 3.80 11.85 -5.99
CA GLY A 105 2.55 12.34 -6.57
C GLY A 105 2.53 12.23 -8.10
N GLU A 106 3.60 12.67 -8.77
CA GLU A 106 3.73 12.58 -10.23
C GLU A 106 3.82 11.13 -10.73
N ASN A 107 4.45 10.22 -9.99
CA ASN A 107 4.44 8.79 -10.31
C ASN A 107 3.00 8.26 -10.39
N LEU A 108 2.20 8.55 -9.38
CA LEU A 108 0.79 8.12 -9.34
C LEU A 108 -0.07 8.80 -10.40
N ILE A 109 0.08 10.11 -10.60
CA ILE A 109 -0.65 10.86 -11.63
C ILE A 109 -0.35 10.27 -13.02
N ASN A 110 0.92 10.06 -13.33
CA ASN A 110 1.33 9.53 -14.63
C ASN A 110 0.86 8.09 -14.87
N ALA A 111 0.99 7.21 -13.86
CA ALA A 111 0.68 5.79 -14.02
C ALA A 111 -0.82 5.47 -13.94
N MET A 112 -1.59 6.19 -13.09
CA MET A 112 -2.97 5.88 -12.79
C MET A 112 -3.96 6.96 -13.26
N GLY A 113 -3.47 8.13 -13.68
CA GLY A 113 -4.31 9.18 -14.25
C GLY A 113 -5.18 9.87 -13.21
N PHE A 114 -4.62 10.26 -12.07
CA PHE A 114 -5.33 11.15 -11.13
C PHE A 114 -5.68 12.47 -11.82
N HIS A 115 -6.88 12.94 -11.61
CA HIS A 115 -7.40 14.16 -12.26
C HIS A 115 -8.45 14.86 -11.38
N HIS A 116 -8.83 16.08 -11.76
CA HIS A 116 -9.77 16.95 -11.06
C HIS A 116 -11.14 16.31 -10.90
N GLY A 117 -11.74 15.53 -11.55
CA GLY A 117 -13.07 14.92 -11.33
C GLY A 117 -13.04 13.64 -10.50
N LEU A 118 -11.87 13.23 -10.00
CA LEU A 118 -11.72 11.98 -9.28
C LEU A 118 -11.98 12.13 -7.78
N THR A 119 -12.86 11.32 -7.21
CA THR A 119 -12.97 11.14 -5.75
C THR A 119 -12.15 9.94 -5.33
N PHE A 120 -11.09 10.17 -4.54
CA PHE A 120 -10.28 9.09 -4.01
C PHE A 120 -10.71 8.72 -2.60
N VAL A 121 -11.18 7.47 -2.43
CA VAL A 121 -11.68 6.95 -1.15
C VAL A 121 -10.53 6.32 -0.35
N ILE A 122 -10.25 6.91 0.82
CA ILE A 122 -9.28 6.42 1.79
C ILE A 122 -10.00 5.56 2.82
N CYS A 123 -9.73 4.27 2.83
CA CYS A 123 -10.27 3.33 3.81
C CYS A 123 -9.19 2.66 4.68
N GLY A 124 -7.93 2.99 4.47
CA GLY A 124 -6.81 2.60 5.32
C GLY A 124 -6.32 3.76 6.21
N PRO A 125 -5.49 3.46 7.22
CA PRO A 125 -5.00 4.48 8.16
C PRO A 125 -4.03 5.46 7.48
N LEU A 126 -4.21 6.76 7.72
CA LEU A 126 -3.39 7.83 7.15
C LEU A 126 -1.99 7.96 7.79
N ASP A 127 -1.68 7.20 8.83
CA ASP A 127 -0.33 7.06 9.38
C ASP A 127 0.52 6.00 8.64
N HIS A 128 -0.03 5.39 7.59
CA HIS A 128 0.65 4.42 6.76
C HIS A 128 0.87 4.97 5.35
N PHE A 129 2.07 4.77 4.80
CA PHE A 129 2.49 5.33 3.51
C PHE A 129 1.52 5.01 2.35
N GLY A 130 0.96 3.81 2.29
CA GLY A 130 0.02 3.43 1.23
C GLY A 130 -1.17 4.40 1.10
N PRO A 131 -2.06 4.52 2.11
CA PRO A 131 -3.16 5.48 2.10
C PRO A 131 -2.69 6.94 2.12
N TRP A 132 -1.68 7.27 2.95
CA TRP A 132 -1.16 8.62 3.07
C TRP A 132 -0.68 9.21 1.75
N SER A 133 0.07 8.43 0.96
CA SER A 133 0.64 8.90 -0.32
C SER A 133 -0.42 9.30 -1.35
N LYS A 134 -1.68 8.89 -1.17
CA LYS A 134 -2.78 9.23 -2.08
C LYS A 134 -3.25 10.67 -1.93
N MET A 135 -3.00 11.29 -0.77
CA MET A 135 -3.23 12.73 -0.61
C MET A 135 -2.41 13.56 -1.59
N LEU A 136 -1.19 13.08 -1.94
CA LEU A 136 -0.27 13.82 -2.82
C LEU A 136 -0.88 14.08 -4.20
N PRO A 137 -1.24 13.06 -5.01
CA PRO A 137 -1.81 13.28 -6.33
C PRO A 137 -3.22 13.91 -6.27
N VAL A 138 -4.04 13.61 -5.25
CA VAL A 138 -5.37 14.21 -5.10
C VAL A 138 -5.26 15.73 -5.00
N PHE A 139 -4.46 16.23 -4.08
CA PHE A 139 -4.30 17.67 -3.90
C PHE A 139 -3.45 18.34 -4.99
N MET A 140 -2.61 17.60 -5.73
CA MET A 140 -1.88 18.13 -6.88
C MET A 140 -2.77 18.30 -8.13
N THR A 141 -3.85 17.52 -8.24
CA THR A 141 -4.71 17.51 -9.43
C THR A 141 -6.08 18.16 -9.21
N GLY A 142 -6.45 18.47 -7.98
CA GLY A 142 -7.76 19.04 -7.65
C GLY A 142 -8.87 18.01 -7.52
N GLY A 143 -8.53 16.75 -7.23
CA GLY A 143 -9.50 15.71 -6.92
C GLY A 143 -10.10 15.88 -5.53
N THR A 144 -11.03 15.00 -5.15
CA THR A 144 -11.67 14.99 -3.83
C THR A 144 -11.10 13.84 -2.99
N LEU A 145 -10.69 14.12 -1.77
CA LEU A 145 -10.29 13.11 -0.79
C LEU A 145 -11.50 12.72 0.08
N HIS A 146 -11.94 11.46 0.02
CA HIS A 146 -13.01 10.95 0.87
C HIS A 146 -12.43 10.01 1.92
N ILE A 147 -12.41 10.43 3.19
CA ILE A 147 -11.79 9.70 4.30
C ILE A 147 -12.86 8.90 5.04
N LEU A 148 -12.64 7.60 5.16
CA LEU A 148 -13.45 6.68 5.96
C LEU A 148 -12.72 6.28 7.24
N GLY A 149 -13.48 5.91 8.27
CA GLY A 149 -12.94 5.41 9.55
C GLY A 149 -12.39 3.98 9.49
N GLY A 150 -12.20 3.43 8.28
CA GLY A 150 -11.69 2.08 8.02
C GLY A 150 -12.70 1.18 7.31
N LEU A 151 -12.40 -0.12 7.26
CA LEU A 151 -13.21 -1.12 6.54
C LEU A 151 -14.24 -1.85 7.43
N LYS A 152 -14.46 -1.41 8.67
CA LYS A 152 -15.45 -2.02 9.57
C LYS A 152 -16.88 -1.74 9.13
N ASP A 153 -17.10 -0.56 8.57
CA ASP A 153 -18.39 -0.15 7.98
C ASP A 153 -18.35 -0.37 6.47
N MET A 154 -18.86 -1.53 6.05
CA MET A 154 -18.90 -1.90 4.64
C MET A 154 -19.92 -1.07 3.85
N ASP A 155 -21.00 -0.62 4.48
CA ASP A 155 -22.01 0.20 3.81
C ASP A 155 -21.44 1.58 3.49
N ALA A 156 -20.73 2.20 4.43
CA ALA A 156 -20.01 3.44 4.19
C ALA A 156 -18.99 3.31 3.04
N LEU A 157 -18.25 2.18 2.95
CA LEU A 157 -17.34 1.95 1.82
C LEU A 157 -18.09 1.89 0.48
N PHE A 158 -19.16 1.09 0.40
CA PHE A 158 -19.92 0.95 -0.85
C PHE A 158 -20.62 2.23 -1.26
N ASP A 159 -21.05 3.04 -0.31
CA ASP A 159 -21.67 4.35 -0.60
C ASP A 159 -20.61 5.36 -1.06
N ALA A 160 -19.42 5.39 -0.43
CA ALA A 160 -18.32 6.25 -0.83
C ALA A 160 -17.76 5.91 -2.23
N LEU A 161 -17.83 4.65 -2.66
CA LEU A 161 -17.39 4.20 -3.98
C LEU A 161 -18.43 4.47 -5.10
N ARG A 162 -19.61 4.97 -4.77
CA ARG A 162 -20.56 5.47 -5.77
C ARG A 162 -20.21 6.91 -6.13
N PRO A 163 -20.35 7.30 -7.41
CA PRO A 163 -20.15 8.69 -7.79
C PRO A 163 -21.09 9.62 -7.02
N SER A 164 -20.54 10.69 -6.50
CA SER A 164 -21.33 11.75 -5.90
C SER A 164 -22.11 12.49 -6.98
N THR A 165 -23.38 12.76 -6.73
CA THR A 165 -24.26 13.55 -7.63
C THR A 165 -23.95 15.05 -7.59
N PHE A 166 -22.94 15.49 -6.85
CA PHE A 166 -22.63 16.89 -6.60
C PHE A 166 -21.80 17.57 -7.69
N SER A 167 -21.30 16.87 -8.70
CA SER A 167 -20.60 17.48 -9.83
C SER A 167 -21.34 17.24 -11.15
N ASN A 168 -21.38 18.26 -12.01
CA ASN A 168 -21.89 18.17 -13.38
C ASN A 168 -20.96 17.37 -14.32
N VAL A 169 -19.90 16.77 -13.80
CA VAL A 169 -18.94 15.88 -14.47
C VAL A 169 -19.31 14.44 -14.07
N GLU A 170 -19.19 13.49 -14.97
CA GLU A 170 -19.25 12.06 -14.62
C GLU A 170 -18.14 11.75 -13.60
N ALA A 171 -18.43 12.04 -12.33
CA ALA A 171 -17.49 11.83 -11.23
C ALA A 171 -17.30 10.33 -11.08
N LYS A 172 -16.04 9.88 -11.10
CA LYS A 172 -15.67 8.50 -10.82
C LYS A 172 -14.90 8.44 -9.51
N THR A 173 -14.88 7.25 -8.94
CA THR A 173 -14.17 7.00 -7.68
C THR A 173 -12.95 6.12 -7.90
N ALA A 174 -11.99 6.21 -7.01
CA ALA A 174 -10.86 5.30 -6.94
C ALA A 174 -10.53 4.99 -5.48
N THR A 175 -9.80 3.92 -5.24
CA THR A 175 -9.39 3.55 -3.88
C THR A 175 -8.09 2.75 -3.87
N PHE A 176 -7.45 2.73 -2.70
CA PHE A 176 -6.33 1.82 -2.38
C PHE A 176 -6.81 0.77 -1.39
N LEU A 177 -6.66 -0.52 -1.74
CA LEU A 177 -7.05 -1.65 -0.92
C LEU A 177 -5.87 -2.63 -0.74
N VAL A 178 -5.61 -3.03 0.49
CA VAL A 178 -4.65 -4.12 0.74
C VAL A 178 -5.23 -5.46 0.26
N PRO A 179 -4.39 -6.45 -0.12
CA PRO A 179 -4.86 -7.74 -0.64
C PRO A 179 -5.88 -8.46 0.25
N SER A 180 -5.73 -8.37 1.57
CA SER A 180 -6.69 -8.97 2.51
C SER A 180 -8.07 -8.31 2.48
N ALA A 181 -8.15 -7.01 2.20
CA ALA A 181 -9.42 -6.31 2.02
C ALA A 181 -10.11 -6.72 0.71
N ILE A 182 -9.34 -6.81 -0.37
CA ILE A 182 -9.86 -7.31 -1.66
C ILE A 182 -10.43 -8.71 -1.52
N ARG A 183 -9.70 -9.61 -0.86
CA ARG A 183 -10.17 -10.98 -0.61
C ARG A 183 -11.48 -11.01 0.18
N MET A 184 -11.59 -10.21 1.24
CA MET A 184 -12.81 -10.07 2.02
C MET A 184 -13.99 -9.58 1.15
N LEU A 185 -13.77 -8.57 0.29
CA LEU A 185 -14.79 -8.07 -0.62
C LEU A 185 -15.24 -9.12 -1.64
N LEU A 186 -14.29 -9.85 -2.24
CA LEU A 186 -14.57 -10.93 -3.20
C LEU A 186 -15.37 -12.07 -2.57
N GLN A 187 -15.12 -12.37 -1.31
CA GLN A 187 -15.78 -13.47 -0.62
C GLN A 187 -17.17 -13.10 -0.09
N PHE A 188 -17.30 -11.93 0.55
CA PHE A 188 -18.53 -11.60 1.30
C PHE A 188 -19.39 -10.55 0.61
N SER A 189 -18.89 -9.88 -0.43
CA SER A 189 -19.57 -8.75 -1.05
C SER A 189 -19.44 -8.70 -2.58
N ARG A 190 -19.14 -9.85 -3.22
CA ARG A 190 -18.85 -9.96 -4.65
C ARG A 190 -19.93 -9.30 -5.53
N GLU A 191 -21.21 -9.59 -5.25
CA GLU A 191 -22.32 -9.04 -6.04
C GLU A 191 -22.46 -7.51 -5.85
N ARG A 192 -22.24 -7.02 -4.64
CA ARG A 192 -22.26 -5.57 -4.38
C ARG A 192 -21.11 -4.87 -5.10
N LEU A 193 -19.93 -5.46 -5.08
CA LEU A 193 -18.75 -4.94 -5.75
C LEU A 193 -18.96 -4.90 -7.27
N ALA A 194 -19.51 -5.95 -7.86
CA ALA A 194 -19.81 -6.02 -9.29
C ALA A 194 -20.73 -4.87 -9.77
N LYS A 195 -21.67 -4.40 -8.93
CA LYS A 195 -22.56 -3.27 -9.25
C LYS A 195 -21.83 -1.93 -9.33
N LEU A 196 -20.58 -1.85 -8.89
CA LEU A 196 -19.75 -0.65 -8.95
C LEU A 196 -18.76 -0.63 -10.12
N ALA A 197 -18.79 -1.63 -11.01
CA ALA A 197 -17.82 -1.77 -12.10
C ALA A 197 -17.73 -0.52 -13.01
N ASP A 198 -18.82 0.21 -13.19
CA ASP A 198 -18.86 1.44 -13.99
C ASP A 198 -18.64 2.72 -13.16
N CYS A 199 -18.65 2.60 -11.82
CA CYS A 199 -18.46 3.71 -10.88
C CYS A 199 -16.98 3.90 -10.52
N ILE A 200 -16.25 2.79 -10.41
CA ILE A 200 -14.85 2.80 -9.96
C ILE A 200 -13.94 2.94 -11.18
N GLU A 201 -13.17 4.01 -11.21
CA GLU A 201 -12.24 4.26 -12.28
C GLU A 201 -11.01 3.35 -12.17
N PHE A 202 -10.45 3.24 -10.95
CA PHE A 202 -9.38 2.29 -10.68
C PHE A 202 -9.33 1.84 -9.22
N ILE A 203 -8.75 0.67 -9.02
CA ILE A 203 -8.33 0.16 -7.71
C ILE A 203 -6.82 -0.08 -7.76
N GLU A 204 -6.12 0.53 -6.83
CA GLU A 204 -4.73 0.23 -6.54
C GLU A 204 -4.64 -0.74 -5.37
N THR A 205 -3.79 -1.75 -5.50
CA THR A 205 -3.45 -2.65 -4.40
C THR A 205 -1.94 -2.65 -4.17
N GLY A 206 -1.52 -2.98 -2.97
CA GLY A 206 -0.11 -3.02 -2.59
C GLY A 206 0.08 -3.32 -1.11
N ALA A 207 1.23 -2.93 -0.57
CA ALA A 207 1.64 -3.13 0.81
C ALA A 207 1.89 -4.60 1.23
N ALA A 208 1.36 -5.58 0.50
CA ALA A 208 1.59 -7.00 0.70
C ALA A 208 1.48 -7.75 -0.64
N PRO A 209 2.04 -8.97 -0.76
CA PRO A 209 1.83 -9.80 -1.94
C PRO A 209 0.34 -10.09 -2.17
N MET A 210 -0.10 -9.92 -3.42
CA MET A 210 -1.44 -10.27 -3.85
C MET A 210 -1.44 -11.57 -4.62
N ALA A 211 -2.29 -12.52 -4.25
CA ALA A 211 -2.38 -13.79 -4.93
C ALA A 211 -2.90 -13.61 -6.38
N THR A 212 -2.34 -14.36 -7.32
CA THR A 212 -2.73 -14.34 -8.73
C THR A 212 -4.21 -14.67 -8.91
N SER A 213 -4.74 -15.59 -8.09
CA SER A 213 -6.16 -15.95 -8.07
C SER A 213 -7.07 -14.79 -7.63
N ASP A 214 -6.65 -13.98 -6.65
CA ASP A 214 -7.41 -12.82 -6.19
C ASP A 214 -7.43 -11.72 -7.28
N MET A 215 -6.29 -11.50 -7.97
CA MET A 215 -6.22 -10.56 -9.11
C MET A 215 -7.16 -11.00 -10.24
N GLN A 216 -7.18 -12.28 -10.56
CA GLN A 216 -8.05 -12.85 -11.60
C GLN A 216 -9.52 -12.64 -11.25
N GLN A 217 -9.93 -12.98 -10.03
CA GLN A 217 -11.31 -12.81 -9.58
C GLN A 217 -11.74 -11.34 -9.55
N LEU A 218 -10.85 -10.43 -9.11
CA LEU A 218 -11.17 -9.00 -9.08
C LEU A 218 -11.38 -8.45 -10.48
N ARG A 219 -10.55 -8.86 -11.45
CA ARG A 219 -10.69 -8.49 -12.86
C ARG A 219 -12.00 -8.99 -13.48
N GLU A 220 -12.46 -10.18 -13.10
CA GLU A 220 -13.74 -10.72 -13.54
C GLU A 220 -14.93 -9.96 -12.97
N VAL A 221 -14.84 -9.54 -11.71
CA VAL A 221 -15.89 -8.80 -11.00
C VAL A 221 -15.99 -7.35 -11.48
N LEU A 222 -14.85 -6.75 -11.84
CA LEU A 222 -14.73 -5.34 -12.22
C LEU A 222 -14.12 -5.20 -13.63
N PRO A 223 -14.80 -5.64 -14.69
CA PRO A 223 -14.23 -5.70 -16.04
C PRO A 223 -13.91 -4.33 -16.65
N ASN A 224 -14.57 -3.26 -16.19
CA ASN A 224 -14.39 -1.90 -16.71
C ASN A 224 -13.50 -1.03 -15.81
N THR A 225 -13.03 -1.56 -14.67
CA THR A 225 -12.19 -0.85 -13.71
C THR A 225 -10.71 -1.11 -14.03
N ARG A 226 -9.89 -0.06 -14.00
CA ARG A 226 -8.44 -0.20 -14.09
C ARG A 226 -7.87 -0.75 -12.79
N LEU A 227 -7.07 -1.82 -12.86
CA LEU A 227 -6.59 -2.55 -11.70
C LEU A 227 -5.06 -2.57 -11.67
N TYR A 228 -4.49 -2.14 -10.55
CA TYR A 228 -3.07 -1.95 -10.38
C TYR A 228 -2.54 -2.69 -9.15
N ASN A 229 -1.38 -3.36 -9.29
CA ASN A 229 -0.60 -3.90 -8.18
C ASN A 229 0.70 -3.12 -8.07
N THR A 230 0.90 -2.40 -6.95
CA THR A 230 1.97 -1.42 -6.78
C THR A 230 3.00 -1.90 -5.77
N TYR A 231 4.28 -1.78 -6.13
CA TYR A 231 5.41 -1.97 -5.23
C TYR A 231 5.90 -0.62 -4.69
N ALA A 232 5.88 -0.52 -3.37
CA ALA A 232 6.25 0.67 -2.62
C ALA A 232 6.68 0.32 -1.20
N SER A 233 7.49 1.16 -0.60
CA SER A 233 7.72 1.21 0.85
C SER A 233 7.77 2.66 1.31
N THR A 234 7.76 2.91 2.61
CA THR A 234 7.93 4.27 3.13
C THR A 234 9.29 4.84 2.77
N GLU A 235 10.31 3.98 2.73
CA GLU A 235 11.70 4.34 2.43
C GLU A 235 11.93 4.59 0.94
N THR A 236 11.33 3.77 0.08
CA THR A 236 11.55 3.84 -1.38
C THR A 236 10.59 4.77 -2.11
N GLY A 237 9.48 5.16 -1.44
CA GLY A 237 8.37 5.74 -2.17
C GLY A 237 7.70 4.70 -3.08
N ILE A 238 6.98 5.20 -4.09
CA ILE A 238 6.22 4.39 -5.05
C ILE A 238 7.09 4.10 -6.26
N VAL A 239 7.42 2.81 -6.47
CA VAL A 239 8.49 2.37 -7.38
C VAL A 239 7.97 1.82 -8.69
N CYS A 240 7.10 0.80 -8.62
CA CYS A 240 6.57 0.08 -9.79
C CYS A 240 5.07 -0.07 -9.68
N THR A 241 4.39 -0.20 -10.82
CA THR A 241 2.99 -0.60 -10.84
C THR A 241 2.70 -1.56 -11.99
N TYR A 242 1.93 -2.60 -11.70
CA TYR A 242 1.50 -3.61 -12.65
C TYR A 242 0.03 -3.41 -13.01
N PRO A 243 -0.29 -2.90 -14.23
CA PRO A 243 -1.65 -2.72 -14.70
C PRO A 243 -2.21 -4.07 -15.19
N TYR A 244 -2.59 -4.97 -14.29
CA TYR A 244 -2.97 -6.34 -14.63
C TYR A 244 -4.32 -6.46 -15.35
N HIS A 245 -5.11 -5.39 -15.41
CA HIS A 245 -6.30 -5.31 -16.26
C HIS A 245 -5.98 -5.32 -17.76
N LEU A 246 -4.75 -4.93 -18.15
CA LEU A 246 -4.33 -4.87 -19.56
C LEU A 246 -3.69 -6.18 -20.06
N THR A 247 -3.44 -7.15 -19.19
CA THR A 247 -2.69 -8.37 -19.55
C THR A 247 -3.63 -9.52 -19.90
N GLN A 248 -3.25 -10.35 -20.86
CA GLN A 248 -4.01 -11.57 -21.19
C GLN A 248 -3.97 -12.56 -20.03
N SER A 249 -2.78 -12.81 -19.47
CA SER A 249 -2.57 -13.64 -18.28
C SER A 249 -1.88 -12.83 -17.19
N ILE A 250 -2.28 -13.05 -15.93
CA ILE A 250 -1.66 -12.41 -14.78
C ILE A 250 -0.33 -13.11 -14.50
N LEU A 251 0.72 -12.31 -14.36
CA LEU A 251 2.07 -12.78 -14.09
C LEU A 251 2.32 -12.84 -12.59
N GLN A 252 2.61 -14.02 -12.09
CA GLN A 252 2.90 -14.24 -10.66
C GLN A 252 4.13 -13.46 -10.22
N GLY A 253 4.00 -12.75 -9.08
CA GLY A 253 5.09 -11.95 -8.51
C GLY A 253 5.41 -10.65 -9.25
N CYS A 254 4.75 -10.39 -10.39
CA CYS A 254 4.97 -9.17 -11.16
C CYS A 254 4.39 -7.94 -10.44
N VAL A 255 5.21 -6.90 -10.33
CA VAL A 255 4.81 -5.58 -9.84
C VAL A 255 4.97 -4.50 -10.91
N GLY A 256 5.26 -4.91 -12.14
CA GLY A 256 5.27 -4.06 -13.33
C GLY A 256 6.56 -3.29 -13.59
N PRO A 257 6.54 -2.39 -14.58
CA PRO A 257 7.65 -1.51 -14.88
C PRO A 257 7.79 -0.42 -13.80
N THR A 258 8.97 0.20 -13.77
CA THR A 258 9.25 1.38 -12.95
C THR A 258 8.37 2.55 -13.35
N MET A 259 8.02 3.38 -12.40
CA MET A 259 7.29 4.62 -12.63
C MET A 259 8.24 5.75 -13.09
N LYS A 260 7.67 6.89 -13.48
CA LYS A 260 8.34 8.04 -14.10
C LYS A 260 9.63 8.48 -13.39
N HIS A 261 9.61 8.51 -12.06
CA HIS A 261 10.71 9.02 -11.23
C HIS A 261 11.48 7.92 -10.50
N SER A 262 11.31 6.66 -10.90
CA SER A 262 11.89 5.52 -10.22
C SER A 262 12.83 4.75 -11.13
N GLU A 263 13.95 4.33 -10.59
CA GLU A 263 14.87 3.40 -11.23
C GLU A 263 15.11 2.20 -10.33
N VAL A 264 15.19 1.02 -10.92
CA VAL A 264 15.45 -0.25 -10.20
C VAL A 264 16.66 -0.92 -10.80
N SER A 265 17.54 -1.39 -9.94
CA SER A 265 18.64 -2.29 -10.27
C SER A 265 18.62 -3.50 -9.33
N ILE A 266 19.21 -4.59 -9.77
CA ILE A 266 19.30 -5.83 -8.99
C ILE A 266 20.76 -6.04 -8.56
N GLY A 267 20.98 -6.11 -7.26
CA GLY A 267 22.28 -6.38 -6.68
C GLY A 267 22.76 -7.83 -6.90
N PRO A 268 24.01 -8.16 -6.59
CA PRO A 268 24.60 -9.49 -6.81
C PRO A 268 23.82 -10.64 -6.17
N ASP A 269 23.22 -10.39 -5.00
CA ASP A 269 22.46 -11.38 -4.23
C ASP A 269 20.96 -11.41 -4.62
N GLY A 270 20.56 -10.72 -5.71
CA GLY A 270 19.17 -10.58 -6.12
C GLY A 270 18.39 -9.53 -5.36
N GLU A 271 19.05 -8.70 -4.53
CA GLU A 271 18.40 -7.66 -3.75
C GLU A 271 18.03 -6.47 -4.63
N ILE A 272 16.83 -5.96 -4.43
CA ILE A 272 16.28 -4.82 -5.17
C ILE A 272 16.88 -3.54 -4.62
N CYS A 273 17.55 -2.79 -5.49
CA CYS A 273 18.07 -1.45 -5.22
C CYS A 273 17.22 -0.43 -5.98
N VAL A 274 16.77 0.61 -5.28
CA VAL A 274 15.89 1.65 -5.82
C VAL A 274 16.60 2.99 -5.78
N SER A 275 16.51 3.76 -6.86
CA SER A 275 17.00 5.14 -6.95
C SER A 275 15.96 6.06 -7.56
N GLY A 276 16.09 7.35 -7.27
CA GLY A 276 15.21 8.40 -7.77
C GLY A 276 14.81 9.42 -6.71
N PRO A 277 14.23 10.55 -7.13
CA PRO A 277 13.84 11.62 -6.22
C PRO A 277 12.70 11.27 -5.25
N MET A 278 11.93 10.19 -5.52
CA MET A 278 10.84 9.73 -4.67
C MET A 278 11.32 9.02 -3.39
N LEU A 279 12.62 8.76 -3.23
CA LEU A 279 13.18 8.17 -2.01
C LEU A 279 12.96 9.06 -0.79
N MET A 280 12.92 8.44 0.40
CA MET A 280 12.93 9.18 1.67
C MET A 280 14.14 10.13 1.73
N ALA A 281 14.02 11.19 2.51
CA ALA A 281 15.18 12.03 2.84
C ALA A 281 16.17 11.28 3.77
N GLY A 282 15.65 10.41 4.63
CA GLY A 282 16.42 9.58 5.54
C GLY A 282 15.62 9.12 6.74
N TYR A 283 16.31 8.48 7.68
CA TYR A 283 15.74 8.13 8.98
C TYR A 283 15.97 9.27 9.97
N LEU A 284 14.98 9.49 10.83
CA LEU A 284 15.11 10.40 11.98
C LEU A 284 15.39 9.57 13.22
N ASN A 285 16.52 9.86 13.87
CA ASN A 285 16.90 9.33 15.15
C ASN A 285 16.60 10.38 16.22
N GLU A 286 15.81 10.03 17.23
CA GLU A 286 15.51 10.90 18.36
C GLU A 286 16.56 10.64 19.48
N ASP A 287 17.20 11.69 19.94
CA ASP A 287 18.14 11.61 21.06
C ASP A 287 17.41 11.61 22.43
N ALA A 288 18.18 11.50 23.52
CA ALA A 288 17.62 11.48 24.88
C ALA A 288 16.89 12.76 25.29
N ASP A 289 17.19 13.87 24.62
CA ASP A 289 16.61 15.19 24.88
C ASP A 289 15.42 15.50 23.95
N GLY A 290 15.03 14.55 23.09
CA GLY A 290 13.90 14.68 22.16
C GLY A 290 14.24 15.42 20.86
N HIS A 291 15.53 15.64 20.54
CA HIS A 291 15.93 16.26 19.29
C HIS A 291 16.08 15.21 18.18
N PHE A 292 15.58 15.55 17.01
CA PHE A 292 15.72 14.71 15.83
C PHE A 292 17.01 14.98 15.08
N GLN A 293 17.73 13.91 14.74
CA GLN A 293 18.89 13.92 13.87
C GLN A 293 18.59 13.11 12.61
N LEU A 294 18.73 13.75 11.44
CA LEU A 294 18.53 13.09 10.15
C LEU A 294 19.77 12.25 9.79
N GLU A 295 19.55 10.96 9.59
CA GLU A 295 20.48 10.05 8.91
C GLU A 295 20.07 9.99 7.43
N PRO A 296 20.73 10.73 6.53
CA PRO A 296 20.28 10.86 5.16
C PRO A 296 20.46 9.56 4.40
N VAL A 297 19.52 9.27 3.49
CA VAL A 297 19.70 8.19 2.52
C VAL A 297 20.64 8.66 1.39
N GLY A 298 21.38 7.71 0.81
CA GLY A 298 22.18 7.96 -0.39
C GLY A 298 21.32 8.12 -1.65
N LYS A 299 21.98 8.16 -2.81
CA LYS A 299 21.31 8.23 -4.12
C LYS A 299 20.49 6.97 -4.46
N SER A 300 20.76 5.86 -3.78
CA SER A 300 20.10 4.58 -3.95
C SER A 300 19.82 3.98 -2.59
N PHE A 301 18.68 3.32 -2.46
CA PHE A 301 18.26 2.58 -1.27
C PHE A 301 18.23 1.09 -1.57
N GLN A 302 18.96 0.32 -0.79
CA GLN A 302 18.99 -1.13 -0.85
C GLN A 302 17.84 -1.66 0.01
N THR A 303 16.88 -2.35 -0.61
CA THR A 303 15.74 -2.91 0.08
C THR A 303 16.10 -4.28 0.67
N SER A 304 15.27 -4.84 1.52
CA SER A 304 15.40 -6.24 1.93
C SER A 304 14.58 -7.19 1.04
N ASP A 305 13.96 -6.66 -0.01
CA ASP A 305 13.18 -7.44 -0.97
C ASP A 305 14.10 -7.98 -2.08
N LEU A 306 13.85 -9.21 -2.50
CA LEU A 306 14.56 -9.87 -3.59
C LEU A 306 13.67 -9.94 -4.83
N GLY A 307 14.30 -9.85 -5.99
CA GLY A 307 13.59 -9.88 -7.25
C GLY A 307 14.50 -9.92 -8.47
N TYR A 308 13.88 -9.82 -9.63
CA TYR A 308 14.58 -9.72 -10.91
C TYR A 308 13.79 -8.85 -11.88
N LEU A 309 14.48 -8.34 -12.89
CA LEU A 309 13.86 -7.67 -14.04
C LEU A 309 13.78 -8.65 -15.20
N ASP A 310 12.63 -8.70 -15.88
CA ASP A 310 12.50 -9.47 -17.12
C ASP A 310 13.03 -8.68 -18.34
N ALA A 311 12.93 -9.29 -19.54
CA ALA A 311 13.38 -8.68 -20.76
C ALA A 311 12.61 -7.39 -21.15
N GLU A 312 11.39 -7.23 -20.66
CA GLU A 312 10.55 -6.05 -20.83
C GLU A 312 10.77 -4.98 -19.75
N GLY A 313 11.70 -5.20 -18.82
CA GLY A 313 12.01 -4.29 -17.72
C GLY A 313 10.98 -4.26 -16.61
N ARG A 314 10.12 -5.29 -16.51
CA ARG A 314 9.16 -5.42 -15.42
C ARG A 314 9.82 -6.07 -14.20
N LEU A 315 9.56 -5.53 -13.03
CA LEU A 315 10.05 -6.08 -11.77
C LEU A 315 9.18 -7.22 -11.28
N PHE A 316 9.84 -8.30 -10.88
CA PHE A 316 9.24 -9.47 -10.24
C PHE A 316 9.80 -9.62 -8.83
N LEU A 317 8.91 -9.70 -7.83
CA LEU A 317 9.29 -9.97 -6.45
C LEU A 317 9.38 -11.48 -6.22
N THR A 318 10.47 -11.92 -5.60
CA THR A 318 10.68 -13.33 -5.22
C THR A 318 10.57 -13.57 -3.72
N GLY A 319 10.58 -12.51 -2.90
CA GLY A 319 10.39 -12.59 -1.45
C GLY A 319 11.27 -11.59 -0.70
N ARG A 320 11.44 -11.83 0.60
CA ARG A 320 12.33 -11.05 1.47
C ARG A 320 13.49 -11.88 1.94
N SER A 321 14.69 -11.31 1.93
CA SER A 321 15.92 -11.98 2.36
C SER A 321 15.81 -12.58 3.77
N SER A 322 15.11 -11.89 4.66
CA SER A 322 14.88 -12.30 6.06
C SER A 322 13.76 -13.33 6.26
N GLU A 323 12.96 -13.64 5.24
CA GLU A 323 11.80 -14.55 5.35
C GLU A 323 12.01 -15.90 4.65
N PHE A 324 13.13 -16.08 3.94
CA PHE A 324 13.39 -17.35 3.26
C PHE A 324 13.51 -18.52 4.25
N ILE A 325 12.93 -19.65 3.84
CA ILE A 325 13.05 -20.92 4.55
C ILE A 325 14.27 -21.64 4.01
N ASN A 326 15.24 -21.96 4.87
CA ASN A 326 16.46 -22.64 4.46
C ASN A 326 16.30 -24.16 4.62
N ILE A 327 16.07 -24.86 3.51
CA ILE A 327 15.82 -26.30 3.46
C ILE A 327 17.08 -27.00 2.95
N GLY A 328 17.94 -27.46 3.86
CA GLY A 328 19.17 -28.15 3.47
C GLY A 328 20.10 -27.34 2.55
N GLY A 329 20.14 -26.03 2.72
CA GLY A 329 20.93 -25.10 1.90
C GLY A 329 20.15 -24.47 0.72
N LEU A 330 18.96 -24.95 0.40
CA LEU A 330 18.09 -24.36 -0.60
C LEU A 330 17.19 -23.27 0.02
N LYS A 331 17.03 -22.14 -0.65
CA LYS A 331 16.22 -21.01 -0.17
C LYS A 331 14.84 -21.07 -0.81
N LEU A 332 13.80 -21.27 0.02
CA LEU A 332 12.39 -21.24 -0.38
C LEU A 332 11.74 -19.91 0.00
N SER A 333 11.11 -19.23 -0.96
CA SER A 333 10.21 -18.12 -0.68
C SER A 333 8.87 -18.62 -0.12
N PRO A 334 8.46 -18.24 1.08
CA PRO A 334 7.14 -18.60 1.60
C PRO A 334 5.99 -18.10 0.73
N VAL A 335 6.17 -16.93 0.09
CA VAL A 335 5.16 -16.29 -0.77
C VAL A 335 4.86 -17.12 -2.01
N GLU A 336 5.86 -17.79 -2.59
CA GLU A 336 5.68 -18.71 -3.72
C GLU A 336 4.72 -19.86 -3.38
N VAL A 337 4.88 -20.42 -2.17
CA VAL A 337 4.00 -21.49 -1.67
C VAL A 337 2.60 -20.98 -1.38
N GLU A 338 2.50 -19.79 -0.78
CA GLU A 338 1.23 -19.15 -0.44
C GLU A 338 0.42 -18.82 -1.69
N ASP A 339 1.05 -18.23 -2.71
CA ASP A 339 0.38 -17.91 -3.97
C ASP A 339 -0.12 -19.17 -4.69
N ALA A 340 0.72 -20.20 -4.75
CA ALA A 340 0.29 -21.49 -5.29
C ALA A 340 -0.90 -22.09 -4.50
N ALA A 341 -0.85 -22.06 -3.17
CA ALA A 341 -1.90 -22.60 -2.31
C ALA A 341 -3.23 -21.86 -2.44
N MET A 342 -3.18 -20.54 -2.64
CA MET A 342 -4.39 -19.72 -2.84
C MET A 342 -5.18 -20.07 -4.11
N GLY A 343 -4.57 -20.76 -5.06
CA GLY A 343 -5.27 -21.31 -6.23
C GLY A 343 -6.03 -22.61 -5.97
N PHE A 344 -5.90 -23.24 -4.78
CA PHE A 344 -6.61 -24.45 -4.43
C PHE A 344 -8.03 -24.13 -3.92
N ALA A 345 -9.05 -24.76 -4.51
CA ALA A 345 -10.44 -24.55 -4.14
C ALA A 345 -10.69 -24.86 -2.66
N GLY A 346 -11.33 -23.93 -1.95
CA GLY A 346 -11.66 -24.08 -0.53
C GLY A 346 -10.61 -23.49 0.43
N ILE A 347 -9.45 -23.03 -0.04
CA ILE A 347 -8.52 -22.23 0.77
C ILE A 347 -8.98 -20.76 0.74
N LEU A 348 -9.29 -20.22 1.92
CA LEU A 348 -9.65 -18.83 2.13
C LEU A 348 -8.42 -17.94 2.32
N ASP A 349 -7.51 -18.41 3.16
CA ASP A 349 -6.23 -17.73 3.43
C ASP A 349 -5.19 -18.77 3.84
N CYS A 350 -3.92 -18.45 3.69
CA CYS A 350 -2.85 -19.33 4.13
C CYS A 350 -1.60 -18.56 4.51
N LEU A 351 -0.70 -19.21 5.26
CA LEU A 351 0.60 -18.65 5.64
C LEU A 351 1.64 -19.77 5.68
N CYS A 352 2.71 -19.62 4.91
CA CYS A 352 3.82 -20.56 4.94
C CYS A 352 4.89 -20.08 5.93
N ILE A 353 5.27 -20.90 6.88
CA ILE A 353 6.24 -20.58 7.93
C ILE A 353 7.36 -21.63 8.00
N PRO A 354 8.58 -21.25 8.42
CA PRO A 354 9.64 -22.21 8.72
C PRO A 354 9.33 -22.98 10.01
N VAL A 355 9.65 -24.27 10.01
CA VAL A 355 9.68 -25.11 11.21
C VAL A 355 11.02 -25.82 11.27
N SER A 356 11.60 -25.90 12.44
CA SER A 356 12.88 -26.61 12.65
C SER A 356 12.76 -28.09 12.30
N HIS A 357 13.78 -28.62 11.59
CA HIS A 357 13.84 -30.02 11.19
C HIS A 357 15.24 -30.58 11.44
N PRO A 358 15.38 -31.75 12.08
CA PRO A 358 16.68 -32.24 12.57
C PRO A 358 17.70 -32.53 11.46
N VAL A 359 17.26 -32.79 10.24
CA VAL A 359 18.16 -33.11 9.09
C VAL A 359 18.28 -31.94 8.13
N MET A 360 17.14 -31.27 7.83
CA MET A 360 17.09 -30.24 6.79
C MET A 360 17.30 -28.82 7.32
N GLY A 361 17.50 -28.67 8.63
CA GLY A 361 17.56 -27.37 9.30
C GLY A 361 16.17 -26.75 9.45
N GLN A 362 15.53 -26.42 8.34
CA GLN A 362 14.13 -25.95 8.30
C GLN A 362 13.32 -26.71 7.24
N VAL A 363 12.00 -26.74 7.44
CA VAL A 363 11.03 -27.21 6.45
C VAL A 363 9.81 -26.29 6.42
N PRO A 364 9.12 -26.17 5.28
CA PRO A 364 7.93 -25.35 5.18
C PRO A 364 6.73 -26.02 5.84
N LYS A 365 5.99 -25.24 6.64
CA LYS A 365 4.68 -25.56 7.19
C LYS A 365 3.65 -24.60 6.64
N LEU A 366 2.53 -25.12 6.14
CA LEU A 366 1.43 -24.30 5.64
C LEU A 366 0.30 -24.26 6.69
N LEU A 367 0.04 -23.07 7.20
CA LEU A 367 -1.18 -22.77 7.95
C LEU A 367 -2.28 -22.46 6.93
N VAL A 368 -3.48 -23.02 7.13
CA VAL A 368 -4.59 -22.93 6.16
C VAL A 368 -5.85 -22.48 6.88
N VAL A 369 -6.49 -21.46 6.34
CA VAL A 369 -7.87 -21.07 6.67
C VAL A 369 -8.76 -21.58 5.55
N LEU A 370 -9.80 -22.32 5.87
CA LEU A 370 -10.73 -22.86 4.88
C LEU A 370 -11.97 -21.98 4.74
N GLN A 371 -12.55 -22.01 3.56
CA GLN A 371 -13.89 -21.50 3.32
C GLN A 371 -14.92 -22.37 4.05
N GLU A 372 -16.06 -21.80 4.43
CA GLU A 372 -17.15 -22.52 5.06
C GLU A 372 -17.63 -23.68 4.18
N GLY A 373 -17.85 -24.83 4.78
CA GLY A 373 -18.26 -26.06 4.09
C GLY A 373 -17.14 -26.91 3.51
N PHE A 374 -15.88 -26.45 3.58
CA PHE A 374 -14.71 -27.23 3.14
C PHE A 374 -14.03 -27.94 4.32
N SER A 375 -13.42 -29.09 4.01
CA SER A 375 -12.59 -29.84 4.97
C SER A 375 -11.13 -29.90 4.50
N LEU A 376 -10.20 -29.93 5.46
CA LEU A 376 -8.77 -30.01 5.16
C LEU A 376 -8.40 -31.41 4.66
N ASN A 377 -8.07 -31.52 3.37
CA ASN A 377 -7.46 -32.72 2.79
C ASN A 377 -5.98 -32.46 2.46
N LYS A 378 -5.12 -32.78 3.42
CA LYS A 378 -3.66 -32.58 3.29
C LYS A 378 -3.06 -33.23 2.04
N LYS A 379 -3.57 -34.43 1.66
CA LYS A 379 -3.05 -35.17 0.48
C LYS A 379 -3.43 -34.48 -0.83
N GLU A 380 -4.64 -33.92 -0.91
CA GLU A 380 -5.10 -33.21 -2.11
C GLU A 380 -4.36 -31.89 -2.27
N ILE A 381 -4.22 -31.12 -1.20
CA ILE A 381 -3.43 -29.87 -1.21
C ILE A 381 -1.98 -30.17 -1.60
N ALA A 382 -1.35 -31.19 -1.00
CA ALA A 382 0.03 -31.54 -1.34
C ALA A 382 0.19 -32.00 -2.80
N ARG A 383 -0.79 -32.75 -3.33
CA ARG A 383 -0.80 -33.13 -4.76
C ARG A 383 -0.92 -31.93 -5.66
N TYR A 384 -1.86 -31.04 -5.37
CA TYR A 384 -2.05 -29.79 -6.11
C TYR A 384 -0.79 -28.92 -6.10
N LEU A 385 -0.18 -28.73 -4.92
CA LEU A 385 1.05 -27.96 -4.81
C LEU A 385 2.23 -28.59 -5.57
N LYS A 386 2.32 -29.92 -5.64
CA LYS A 386 3.32 -30.61 -6.47
C LYS A 386 3.15 -30.35 -7.97
N GLU A 387 1.93 -30.13 -8.43
CA GLU A 387 1.65 -29.78 -9.83
C GLU A 387 1.93 -28.31 -10.12
N LYS A 388 1.80 -27.43 -9.13
CA LYS A 388 1.98 -25.98 -9.28
C LYS A 388 3.41 -25.51 -9.01
N LEU A 389 4.08 -26.11 -8.02
CA LEU A 389 5.47 -25.82 -7.70
C LEU A 389 6.36 -26.77 -8.52
N THR A 390 7.24 -26.21 -9.32
CA THR A 390 8.11 -26.99 -10.23
C THR A 390 9.04 -27.95 -9.50
N GLU A 391 9.33 -27.67 -8.22
CA GLU A 391 10.29 -28.42 -7.42
C GLU A 391 9.63 -29.01 -6.18
N THR A 392 9.69 -30.33 -6.06
CA THR A 392 8.98 -31.07 -4.99
C THR A 392 9.45 -30.74 -3.58
N TRP A 393 10.69 -30.28 -3.41
CA TRP A 393 11.24 -29.87 -2.12
C TRP A 393 10.60 -28.60 -1.55
N LYS A 394 9.94 -27.80 -2.40
CA LYS A 394 9.17 -26.60 -2.02
C LYS A 394 7.83 -26.93 -1.39
N VAL A 395 7.31 -28.12 -1.60
CA VAL A 395 5.99 -28.52 -1.13
C VAL A 395 6.01 -28.69 0.40
N PRO A 396 5.11 -28.02 1.15
CA PRO A 396 5.02 -28.18 2.58
C PRO A 396 4.78 -29.63 2.99
N ILE A 397 5.47 -30.09 4.03
CA ILE A 397 5.28 -31.43 4.61
C ILE A 397 4.37 -31.38 5.83
N ILE A 398 4.13 -30.20 6.41
CA ILE A 398 3.27 -29.98 7.56
C ILE A 398 2.15 -29.02 7.14
N TYR A 399 0.90 -29.42 7.43
CA TYR A 399 -0.30 -28.63 7.19
C TYR A 399 -1.09 -28.51 8.49
N GLU A 400 -1.52 -27.30 8.83
CA GLU A 400 -2.32 -27.02 10.02
C GLU A 400 -3.51 -26.15 9.66
N LEU A 401 -4.70 -26.57 10.13
CA LEU A 401 -5.90 -25.76 10.03
C LEU A 401 -5.90 -24.74 11.17
N VAL A 402 -6.16 -23.48 10.80
CA VAL A 402 -6.31 -22.37 11.75
C VAL A 402 -7.61 -21.61 11.43
N GLU A 403 -8.21 -20.97 12.43
CA GLU A 403 -9.42 -20.20 12.24
C GLU A 403 -9.15 -18.92 11.46
N GLU A 404 -7.98 -18.28 11.72
CA GLU A 404 -7.55 -17.07 11.03
C GLU A 404 -6.03 -16.95 10.97
N ILE A 405 -5.53 -16.18 9.99
CA ILE A 405 -4.14 -15.75 9.97
C ILE A 405 -4.02 -14.41 10.70
N ARG A 406 -3.23 -14.38 11.78
CA ARG A 406 -2.97 -13.16 12.55
C ARG A 406 -2.39 -12.06 11.66
N LYS A 407 -2.92 -10.86 11.81
CA LYS A 407 -2.49 -9.68 11.06
C LYS A 407 -1.90 -8.63 11.98
N MET A 408 -1.04 -7.79 11.42
CA MET A 408 -0.57 -6.56 12.04
C MET A 408 -1.64 -5.47 11.91
N PRO A 409 -1.57 -4.36 12.66
CA PRO A 409 -2.53 -3.25 12.54
C PRO A 409 -2.71 -2.71 11.12
N ASN A 410 -1.68 -2.78 10.29
CA ASN A 410 -1.71 -2.37 8.88
C ASN A 410 -2.31 -3.43 7.92
N GLY A 411 -2.90 -4.51 8.42
CA GLY A 411 -3.52 -5.57 7.63
C GLY A 411 -2.57 -6.61 7.04
N LYS A 412 -1.25 -6.46 7.18
CA LYS A 412 -0.25 -7.46 6.74
C LYS A 412 -0.27 -8.70 7.64
N LYS A 413 -0.01 -9.87 7.05
CA LYS A 413 0.11 -11.13 7.81
C LYS A 413 1.28 -11.06 8.79
N ASN A 414 1.04 -11.40 10.05
CA ASN A 414 2.06 -11.40 11.10
C ASN A 414 2.77 -12.75 11.17
N ARG A 415 3.67 -13.02 10.21
CA ARG A 415 4.43 -14.26 10.13
C ARG A 415 5.27 -14.51 11.39
N LYS A 416 5.88 -13.46 11.96
CA LYS A 416 6.72 -13.55 13.17
C LYS A 416 5.98 -14.10 14.37
N SER A 417 4.66 -13.88 14.50
CA SER A 417 3.86 -14.39 15.62
C SER A 417 3.69 -15.92 15.64
N TYR A 418 4.09 -16.61 14.57
CA TYR A 418 4.01 -18.06 14.42
C TYR A 418 5.38 -18.76 14.45
N ILE A 419 6.48 -18.00 14.44
CA ILE A 419 7.86 -18.52 14.48
C ILE A 419 8.32 -18.43 15.95
N LYS A 420 8.67 -19.58 16.53
CA LYS A 420 9.21 -19.67 17.89
C LYS A 420 10.72 -19.55 17.89
#